data_c9533661463c7852d2869b1177053160
#
_entry.id   c9533661463c7852d2869b1177053160
#
_cell.length_a   1.000
_cell.length_b   1.000
_cell.length_c   1.000
_cell.angle_alpha   90.00
_cell.angle_beta   90.00
_cell.angle_gamma   90.00
#
_symmetry.space_group_name_H-M   'P 1'
#
loop_
_entity.id
_entity.type
_entity.pdbx_description
1 polymer ?
#
loop_
_entity_poly.entity_id
_entity_poly.type
_entity_poly.pdbx_seq_one_letter_code
_entity_poly.pdbx_strand_id
1 'polypeptide(L)'
;MAALLAGLRVPDAGEVLVDGYPVARLSDRERVARIATISQEVHVFSGTLRQDLTLAKPDATDAEIHSALDRVHAQSWFDRLPSGLDTVVGARGLQLEPVAAQQLALARILLLDPAIVVMDEATAEAGSAGAEALEDAADEVTHGRSALVVAHRLDQASQADNILVMDDGEVVERGTHDQLLARRGIYHRLWSAWSAGRRELDADPV
;
A
#
# COMPACT_ATOMS: atom_id res chain seq x y z
N MET A 1 -8.37 2.37 12.30
CA MET A 1 -9.25 1.66 11.34
C MET A 1 -8.51 0.55 10.60
N ALA A 2 -7.37 0.79 9.98
CA ALA A 2 -6.56 -0.21 9.26
C ALA A 2 -6.29 -1.49 10.08
N ALA A 3 -5.79 -1.37 11.32
CA ALA A 3 -5.50 -2.50 12.19
C ALA A 3 -6.73 -3.35 12.57
N LEU A 4 -7.93 -2.76 12.61
CA LEU A 4 -9.19 -3.48 12.85
C LEU A 4 -9.59 -4.29 11.60
N LEU A 5 -9.51 -3.68 10.41
CA LEU A 5 -9.80 -4.38 9.15
C LEU A 5 -8.80 -5.50 8.89
N ALA A 6 -7.53 -5.27 9.18
CA ALA A 6 -6.49 -6.30 9.07
C ALA A 6 -6.62 -7.44 10.09
N GLY A 7 -7.55 -7.32 11.07
CA GLY A 7 -7.71 -8.29 12.14
C GLY A 7 -6.55 -8.32 13.15
N LEU A 8 -5.72 -7.28 13.17
CA LEU A 8 -4.62 -7.12 14.12
C LEU A 8 -5.10 -6.60 15.48
N ARG A 9 -6.31 -6.05 15.52
CA ARG A 9 -7.00 -5.64 16.74
C ARG A 9 -8.45 -6.08 16.70
N VAL A 10 -9.01 -6.38 17.86
CA VAL A 10 -10.43 -6.66 18.06
C VAL A 10 -11.11 -5.35 18.46
N PRO A 11 -12.27 -4.98 17.89
CA PRO A 11 -13.01 -3.80 18.33
C PRO A 11 -13.56 -4.00 19.76
N ASP A 12 -13.55 -2.96 20.58
CA ASP A 12 -14.14 -2.98 21.94
C ASP A 12 -15.67 -3.09 21.88
N ALA A 13 -16.29 -2.59 20.80
CA ALA A 13 -17.72 -2.71 20.53
C ALA A 13 -17.97 -2.78 19.03
N GLY A 14 -19.08 -3.42 18.64
CA GLY A 14 -19.40 -3.65 17.24
C GLY A 14 -18.58 -4.78 16.61
N GLU A 15 -18.59 -4.85 15.29
CA GLU A 15 -17.86 -5.88 14.53
C GLU A 15 -17.35 -5.33 13.20
N VAL A 16 -16.28 -5.93 12.68
CA VAL A 16 -15.75 -5.67 11.34
C VAL A 16 -16.11 -6.86 10.46
N LEU A 17 -16.81 -6.59 9.37
CA LEU A 17 -17.27 -7.61 8.44
C LEU A 17 -16.52 -7.51 7.10
N VAL A 18 -16.12 -8.64 6.56
CA VAL A 18 -15.65 -8.81 5.19
C VAL A 18 -16.55 -9.82 4.49
N ASP A 19 -17.20 -9.43 3.41
CA ASP A 19 -18.20 -10.22 2.70
C ASP A 19 -19.32 -10.77 3.63
N GLY A 20 -19.69 -9.98 4.66
CA GLY A 20 -20.68 -10.37 5.66
C GLY A 20 -20.17 -11.30 6.76
N TYR A 21 -18.89 -11.66 6.77
CA TYR A 21 -18.26 -12.51 7.80
C TYR A 21 -17.43 -11.68 8.77
N PRO A 22 -17.59 -11.87 10.10
CA PRO A 22 -16.77 -11.17 11.08
C PRO A 22 -15.29 -11.52 10.92
N VAL A 23 -14.43 -10.51 10.74
CA VAL A 23 -12.96 -10.69 10.59
C VAL A 23 -12.38 -11.43 11.80
N ALA A 24 -12.89 -11.17 13.00
CA ALA A 24 -12.46 -11.84 14.23
C ALA A 24 -12.73 -13.36 14.26
N ARG A 25 -13.57 -13.88 13.36
CA ARG A 25 -13.90 -15.33 13.24
C ARG A 25 -13.13 -16.01 12.12
N LEU A 26 -12.43 -15.26 11.27
CA LEU A 26 -11.58 -15.83 10.23
C LEU A 26 -10.35 -16.46 10.88
N SER A 27 -9.99 -17.66 10.43
CA SER A 27 -8.67 -18.23 10.74
C SER A 27 -7.56 -17.34 10.14
N ASP A 28 -6.34 -17.43 10.66
CA ASP A 28 -5.19 -16.68 10.15
C ASP A 28 -4.98 -16.92 8.64
N ARG A 29 -5.15 -18.17 8.20
CA ARG A 29 -5.03 -18.54 6.78
C ARG A 29 -6.10 -17.88 5.92
N GLU A 30 -7.36 -17.86 6.36
CA GLU A 30 -8.46 -17.22 5.62
C GLU A 30 -8.31 -15.71 5.59
N ARG A 31 -7.83 -15.13 6.70
CA ARG A 31 -7.59 -13.68 6.79
C ARG A 31 -6.49 -13.24 5.84
N VAL A 32 -5.31 -13.90 5.90
CA VAL A 32 -4.17 -13.58 5.02
C VAL A 32 -4.53 -13.79 3.55
N ALA A 33 -5.31 -14.81 3.20
CA ALA A 33 -5.76 -15.03 1.83
C ALA A 33 -6.71 -13.96 1.30
N ARG A 34 -7.42 -13.22 2.17
CA ARG A 34 -8.43 -12.23 1.77
C ARG A 34 -7.96 -10.79 1.94
N ILE A 35 -7.13 -10.53 2.95
CA ILE A 35 -6.73 -9.19 3.38
C ILE A 35 -5.21 -9.13 3.41
N ALA A 36 -4.63 -8.36 2.52
CA ALA A 36 -3.22 -8.03 2.59
C ALA A 36 -3.02 -6.64 3.22
N THR A 37 -1.94 -6.49 3.97
CA THR A 37 -1.59 -5.23 4.61
C THR A 37 -0.18 -4.84 4.22
N ILE A 38 0.00 -3.59 3.80
CA ILE A 38 1.32 -2.95 3.68
C ILE A 38 1.40 -1.89 4.77
N SER A 39 2.44 -1.96 5.57
CA SER A 39 2.83 -0.93 6.54
C SER A 39 4.03 -0.13 6.03
N GLN A 40 4.30 0.98 6.68
CA GLN A 40 5.48 1.83 6.41
C GLN A 40 6.79 1.05 6.53
N GLU A 41 6.91 0.19 7.55
CA GLU A 41 8.07 -0.69 7.70
C GLU A 41 7.87 -1.97 6.88
N VAL A 42 8.66 -2.09 5.81
CA VAL A 42 8.68 -3.27 4.97
C VAL A 42 9.75 -4.24 5.43
N HIS A 43 9.35 -5.49 5.65
CA HIS A 43 10.29 -6.55 6.01
C HIS A 43 10.72 -7.34 4.77
N VAL A 44 12.05 -7.42 4.56
CA VAL A 44 12.68 -8.32 3.58
C VAL A 44 13.16 -9.57 4.32
N PHE A 45 12.59 -10.72 3.98
CA PHE A 45 12.93 -11.97 4.63
C PHE A 45 14.32 -12.47 4.17
N SER A 46 15.07 -13.07 5.09
CA SER A 46 16.36 -13.63 4.76
C SER A 46 16.23 -14.93 3.95
N GLY A 47 16.81 -14.95 2.78
CA GLY A 47 16.74 -16.08 1.85
C GLY A 47 17.00 -15.61 0.42
N THR A 48 16.69 -16.42 -0.58
CA THR A 48 16.71 -15.95 -1.97
C THR A 48 15.50 -15.05 -2.23
N LEU A 49 15.60 -14.16 -3.22
CA LEU A 49 14.48 -13.33 -3.65
C LEU A 49 13.27 -14.18 -4.04
N ARG A 50 13.50 -15.32 -4.69
CA ARG A 50 12.48 -16.34 -4.96
C ARG A 50 11.78 -16.80 -3.69
N GLN A 51 12.55 -17.17 -2.65
CA GLN A 51 11.97 -17.63 -1.39
C GLN A 51 11.14 -16.56 -0.70
N ASP A 52 11.57 -15.31 -0.74
CA ASP A 52 10.81 -14.18 -0.20
C ASP A 52 9.46 -14.00 -0.93
N LEU A 53 9.46 -14.01 -2.25
CA LEU A 53 8.25 -13.84 -3.06
C LEU A 53 7.28 -15.04 -2.94
N THR A 54 7.81 -16.26 -2.88
CA THR A 54 6.99 -17.47 -2.74
C THR A 54 6.39 -17.65 -1.35
N LEU A 55 6.74 -16.83 -0.35
CA LEU A 55 5.99 -16.76 0.91
C LEU A 55 4.53 -16.38 0.68
N ALA A 56 4.27 -15.51 -0.31
CA ALA A 56 2.91 -15.08 -0.65
C ALA A 56 2.16 -16.14 -1.47
N LYS A 57 2.86 -16.83 -2.39
CA LYS A 57 2.31 -17.87 -3.25
C LYS A 57 3.35 -18.98 -3.44
N PRO A 58 3.28 -20.08 -2.64
CA PRO A 58 4.31 -21.13 -2.63
C PRO A 58 4.52 -21.85 -3.97
N ASP A 59 3.49 -21.89 -4.82
CA ASP A 59 3.46 -22.51 -6.14
C ASP A 59 3.63 -21.51 -7.29
N ALA A 60 4.06 -20.27 -7.00
CA ALA A 60 4.28 -19.27 -8.02
C ALA A 60 5.37 -19.71 -9.00
N THR A 61 5.06 -19.66 -10.27
CA THR A 61 6.01 -19.91 -11.35
C THR A 61 6.94 -18.72 -11.55
N ASP A 62 8.11 -18.93 -12.15
CA ASP A 62 9.04 -17.84 -12.48
C ASP A 62 8.36 -16.77 -13.35
N ALA A 63 7.50 -17.18 -14.28
CA ALA A 63 6.76 -16.24 -15.12
C ALA A 63 5.80 -15.35 -14.31
N GLU A 64 5.11 -15.89 -13.30
CA GLU A 64 4.25 -15.11 -12.40
C GLU A 64 5.07 -14.17 -11.54
N ILE A 65 6.22 -14.61 -11.03
CA ILE A 65 7.12 -13.79 -10.23
C ILE A 65 7.67 -12.63 -11.07
N HIS A 66 8.15 -12.90 -12.29
CA HIS A 66 8.62 -11.85 -13.20
C HIS A 66 7.50 -10.86 -13.54
N SER A 67 6.30 -11.37 -13.85
CA SER A 67 5.14 -10.49 -14.10
C SER A 67 4.80 -9.60 -12.91
N ALA A 68 4.87 -10.12 -11.67
CA ALA A 68 4.62 -9.32 -10.48
C ALA A 68 5.69 -8.25 -10.27
N LEU A 69 6.98 -8.58 -10.49
CA LEU A 69 8.08 -7.62 -10.43
C LEU A 69 7.97 -6.53 -11.51
N ASP A 70 7.56 -6.89 -12.73
CA ASP A 70 7.33 -5.94 -13.82
C ASP A 70 6.24 -4.94 -13.47
N ARG A 71 5.11 -5.41 -12.95
CA ARG A 71 3.95 -4.59 -12.59
C ARG A 71 4.23 -3.62 -11.45
N VAL A 72 5.20 -3.90 -10.60
CA VAL A 72 5.65 -2.98 -9.55
C VAL A 72 6.89 -2.17 -9.93
N HIS A 73 7.24 -2.14 -11.23
CA HIS A 73 8.38 -1.38 -11.76
C HIS A 73 9.74 -1.74 -11.13
N ALA A 74 9.92 -3.01 -10.75
CA ALA A 74 11.12 -3.48 -10.05
C ALA A 74 12.35 -3.71 -10.96
N GLN A 75 12.22 -3.65 -12.30
CA GLN A 75 13.27 -3.96 -13.26
C GLN A 75 14.56 -3.18 -13.01
N SER A 76 14.44 -1.90 -12.64
CA SER A 76 15.58 -0.99 -12.47
C SER A 76 16.62 -1.50 -11.47
N TRP A 77 16.21 -2.24 -10.45
CA TRP A 77 17.09 -2.87 -9.48
C TRP A 77 17.21 -4.39 -9.68
N PHE A 78 16.15 -5.06 -10.13
CA PHE A 78 16.14 -6.51 -10.34
C PHE A 78 17.16 -6.94 -11.40
N ASP A 79 17.27 -6.24 -12.52
CA ASP A 79 18.22 -6.55 -13.61
C ASP A 79 19.70 -6.40 -13.19
N ARG A 80 19.96 -5.70 -12.07
CA ARG A 80 21.31 -5.56 -11.50
C ARG A 80 21.67 -6.65 -10.51
N LEU A 81 20.75 -7.56 -10.20
CA LEU A 81 21.02 -8.66 -9.27
C LEU A 81 21.94 -9.71 -9.90
N PRO A 82 23.00 -10.15 -9.21
CA PRO A 82 24.02 -11.03 -9.79
C PRO A 82 23.49 -12.43 -10.14
N SER A 83 22.43 -12.88 -9.48
CA SER A 83 21.83 -14.22 -9.65
C SER A 83 20.30 -14.15 -9.84
N GLY A 84 19.77 -13.02 -10.28
CA GLY A 84 18.31 -12.81 -10.47
C GLY A 84 17.51 -13.26 -9.25
N LEU A 85 16.53 -14.13 -9.44
CA LEU A 85 15.68 -14.65 -8.36
C LEU A 85 16.43 -15.46 -7.30
N ASP A 86 17.60 -16.00 -7.60
CA ASP A 86 18.39 -16.78 -6.66
C ASP A 86 19.39 -15.93 -5.85
N THR A 87 19.35 -14.60 -6.04
CA THR A 87 20.12 -13.65 -5.22
C THR A 87 19.64 -13.72 -3.77
N VAL A 88 20.57 -13.90 -2.83
CA VAL A 88 20.28 -13.89 -1.39
C VAL A 88 20.09 -12.45 -0.93
N VAL A 89 18.96 -12.18 -0.29
CA VAL A 89 18.53 -10.85 0.21
C VAL A 89 18.27 -10.88 1.72
N GLY A 90 18.02 -9.73 2.30
CA GLY A 90 17.69 -9.57 3.71
C GLY A 90 18.92 -9.61 4.62
N ALA A 91 18.74 -9.92 5.90
CA ALA A 91 19.76 -9.77 6.93
C ALA A 91 21.09 -10.53 6.68
N ARG A 92 21.06 -11.57 5.86
CA ARG A 92 22.23 -12.40 5.53
C ARG A 92 22.70 -12.26 4.08
N GLY A 93 22.14 -11.33 3.33
CA GLY A 93 22.43 -11.13 1.91
C GLY A 93 22.46 -9.66 1.51
N LEU A 94 22.08 -9.39 0.27
CA LEU A 94 21.98 -8.06 -0.25
C LEU A 94 20.89 -7.27 0.49
N GLN A 95 21.25 -6.11 1.02
CA GLN A 95 20.28 -5.18 1.58
C GLN A 95 19.62 -4.42 0.42
N LEU A 96 18.31 -4.53 0.30
CA LEU A 96 17.55 -3.75 -0.68
C LEU A 96 17.38 -2.32 -0.17
N GLU A 97 17.52 -1.37 -1.08
CA GLU A 97 17.16 0.02 -0.83
C GLU A 97 15.66 0.15 -0.48
N PRO A 98 15.24 1.17 0.27
CA PRO A 98 13.85 1.29 0.74
C PRO A 98 12.81 1.16 -0.37
N VAL A 99 13.02 1.81 -1.52
CA VAL A 99 12.12 1.72 -2.68
C VAL A 99 12.02 0.29 -3.21
N ALA A 100 13.15 -0.40 -3.37
CA ALA A 100 13.20 -1.80 -3.83
C ALA A 100 12.50 -2.74 -2.83
N ALA A 101 12.67 -2.51 -1.53
CA ALA A 101 12.00 -3.28 -0.49
C ALA A 101 10.47 -3.08 -0.54
N GLN A 102 10.00 -1.85 -0.75
CA GLN A 102 8.57 -1.57 -0.91
C GLN A 102 8.01 -2.20 -2.19
N GLN A 103 8.71 -2.09 -3.32
CA GLN A 103 8.30 -2.77 -4.56
C GLN A 103 8.24 -4.30 -4.37
N LEU A 104 9.18 -4.89 -3.63
CA LEU A 104 9.14 -6.31 -3.29
C LEU A 104 7.90 -6.67 -2.46
N ALA A 105 7.51 -5.85 -1.49
CA ALA A 105 6.29 -6.05 -0.71
C ALA A 105 5.03 -5.94 -1.58
N LEU A 106 4.98 -4.98 -2.50
CA LEU A 106 3.89 -4.83 -3.46
C LEU A 106 3.80 -6.04 -4.41
N ALA A 107 4.94 -6.55 -4.91
CA ALA A 107 4.99 -7.77 -5.73
C ALA A 107 4.44 -8.99 -4.98
N ARG A 108 4.71 -9.13 -3.68
CA ARG A 108 4.11 -10.19 -2.84
C ARG A 108 2.60 -10.09 -2.80
N ILE A 109 2.03 -8.87 -2.74
CA ILE A 109 0.56 -8.69 -2.76
C ILE A 109 -0.01 -9.05 -4.12
N LEU A 110 0.64 -8.70 -5.23
CA LEU A 110 0.19 -9.12 -6.55
C LEU A 110 0.18 -10.64 -6.69
N LEU A 111 1.18 -11.34 -6.16
CA LEU A 111 1.24 -12.80 -6.15
C LEU A 111 0.17 -13.44 -5.26
N LEU A 112 -0.09 -12.85 -4.10
CA LEU A 112 -1.13 -13.30 -3.16
C LEU A 112 -2.53 -13.14 -3.73
N ASP A 113 -2.74 -12.09 -4.53
CA ASP A 113 -4.01 -11.70 -5.16
C ASP A 113 -5.20 -11.60 -4.17
N PRO A 114 -5.09 -10.81 -3.10
CA PRO A 114 -6.14 -10.71 -2.09
C PRO A 114 -7.32 -9.87 -2.61
N ALA A 115 -8.52 -10.11 -2.06
CA ALA A 115 -9.71 -9.30 -2.37
C ALA A 115 -9.64 -7.88 -1.77
N ILE A 116 -8.92 -7.72 -0.65
CA ILE A 116 -8.82 -6.47 0.11
C ILE A 116 -7.36 -6.13 0.36
N VAL A 117 -7.00 -4.89 0.09
CA VAL A 117 -5.66 -4.34 0.40
C VAL A 117 -5.80 -3.21 1.42
N VAL A 118 -5.01 -3.27 2.48
CA VAL A 118 -4.88 -2.20 3.47
C VAL A 118 -3.49 -1.60 3.34
N MET A 119 -3.42 -0.31 3.02
CA MET A 119 -2.16 0.41 2.83
C MET A 119 -2.05 1.50 3.88
N ASP A 120 -1.00 1.43 4.69
CA ASP A 120 -0.68 2.42 5.71
C ASP A 120 0.69 3.03 5.36
N GLU A 121 0.69 4.27 4.87
CA GLU A 121 1.88 5.04 4.47
C GLU A 121 2.83 4.37 3.45
N ALA A 122 2.31 3.51 2.57
CA ALA A 122 3.14 2.68 1.69
C ALA A 122 4.08 3.44 0.72
N THR A 123 3.95 4.77 0.59
CA THR A 123 4.73 5.59 -0.37
C THR A 123 5.51 6.75 0.28
N ALA A 124 5.51 6.87 1.61
CA ALA A 124 5.94 8.10 2.30
C ALA A 124 7.47 8.37 2.28
N GLU A 125 8.32 7.37 2.11
CA GLU A 125 9.78 7.52 2.28
C GLU A 125 10.60 7.52 0.97
N ALA A 126 9.96 7.45 -0.20
CA ALA A 126 10.67 7.51 -1.46
C ALA A 126 11.07 8.97 -1.78
N GLY A 127 12.35 9.24 -1.97
CA GLY A 127 12.81 10.48 -2.60
C GLY A 127 12.15 10.66 -3.97
N SER A 128 12.12 11.90 -4.49
CA SER A 128 11.30 12.30 -5.65
C SER A 128 11.34 11.36 -6.87
N ALA A 129 12.47 10.71 -7.15
CA ALA A 129 12.61 9.79 -8.29
C ALA A 129 12.04 8.38 -8.03
N GLY A 130 11.87 7.96 -6.77
CA GLY A 130 11.30 6.66 -6.41
C GLY A 130 9.81 6.74 -6.06
N ALA A 131 9.32 7.95 -5.74
CA ALA A 131 7.94 8.16 -5.30
C ALA A 131 6.94 7.84 -6.41
N GLU A 132 7.18 8.30 -7.64
CA GLU A 132 6.31 8.05 -8.79
C GLU A 132 6.18 6.55 -9.09
N ALA A 133 7.30 5.82 -9.15
CA ALA A 133 7.28 4.38 -9.38
C ALA A 133 6.56 3.59 -8.27
N LEU A 134 6.62 4.07 -7.02
CA LEU A 134 5.89 3.46 -5.91
C LEU A 134 4.40 3.81 -5.93
N GLU A 135 4.04 5.03 -6.36
CA GLU A 135 2.65 5.42 -6.54
C GLU A 135 2.00 4.57 -7.64
N ASP A 136 2.66 4.44 -8.81
CA ASP A 136 2.19 3.59 -9.90
C ASP A 136 2.05 2.11 -9.47
N ALA A 137 3.03 1.61 -8.72
CA ALA A 137 2.98 0.24 -8.17
C ALA A 137 1.86 0.05 -7.14
N ALA A 138 1.56 1.07 -6.32
CA ALA A 138 0.46 1.06 -5.36
C ALA A 138 -0.90 1.07 -6.08
N ASP A 139 -1.04 1.88 -7.12
CA ASP A 139 -2.24 1.94 -7.96
C ASP A 139 -2.49 0.59 -8.64
N GLU A 140 -1.44 -0.05 -9.17
CA GLU A 140 -1.52 -1.38 -9.77
C GLU A 140 -1.99 -2.45 -8.77
N VAL A 141 -1.50 -2.38 -7.52
CA VAL A 141 -1.90 -3.30 -6.45
C VAL A 141 -3.35 -3.08 -6.01
N THR A 142 -3.84 -1.85 -6.03
CA THR A 142 -5.23 -1.52 -5.64
C THR A 142 -6.23 -1.73 -6.77
N HIS A 143 -5.76 -1.73 -8.02
CA HIS A 143 -6.63 -1.85 -9.19
C HIS A 143 -7.47 -3.14 -9.16
N GLY A 144 -8.79 -2.99 -9.30
CA GLY A 144 -9.75 -4.11 -9.29
C GLY A 144 -9.98 -4.75 -7.92
N ARG A 145 -9.46 -4.16 -6.83
CA ARG A 145 -9.61 -4.65 -5.44
C ARG A 145 -10.28 -3.61 -4.56
N SER A 146 -10.84 -4.06 -3.45
CA SER A 146 -11.24 -3.14 -2.37
C SER A 146 -9.98 -2.67 -1.63
N ALA A 147 -9.74 -1.36 -1.61
CA ALA A 147 -8.57 -0.81 -0.94
C ALA A 147 -8.96 0.14 0.20
N LEU A 148 -8.32 0.00 1.35
CA LEU A 148 -8.31 0.99 2.42
C LEU A 148 -6.91 1.61 2.49
N VAL A 149 -6.80 2.86 2.06
CA VAL A 149 -5.55 3.60 2.06
C VAL A 149 -5.58 4.66 3.17
N VAL A 150 -4.61 4.61 4.08
CA VAL A 150 -4.36 5.69 5.03
C VAL A 150 -3.45 6.70 4.33
N ALA A 151 -4.05 7.78 3.85
CA ALA A 151 -3.35 8.78 3.06
C ALA A 151 -2.78 9.88 3.95
N HIS A 152 -1.49 10.15 3.82
CA HIS A 152 -0.79 11.29 4.40
C HIS A 152 -0.67 12.46 3.43
N ARG A 153 -0.94 12.22 2.16
CA ARG A 153 -0.97 13.23 1.09
C ARG A 153 -2.38 13.37 0.56
N LEU A 154 -2.82 14.61 0.41
CA LEU A 154 -4.18 14.92 -0.03
C LEU A 154 -4.42 14.61 -1.52
N ASP A 155 -3.39 14.68 -2.36
CA ASP A 155 -3.45 14.27 -3.76
C ASP A 155 -3.80 12.78 -3.89
N GLN A 156 -3.15 11.91 -3.12
CA GLN A 156 -3.50 10.49 -3.06
C GLN A 156 -4.94 10.28 -2.58
N ALA A 157 -5.34 10.98 -1.50
CA ALA A 157 -6.71 10.89 -1.00
C ALA A 157 -7.75 11.32 -2.04
N SER A 158 -7.45 12.29 -2.90
CA SER A 158 -8.36 12.81 -3.91
C SER A 158 -8.73 11.79 -5.01
N GLN A 159 -7.91 10.76 -5.20
CA GLN A 159 -8.13 9.69 -6.17
C GLN A 159 -9.11 8.61 -5.67
N ALA A 160 -9.42 8.59 -4.38
CA ALA A 160 -10.28 7.56 -3.79
C ALA A 160 -11.75 7.73 -4.16
N ASP A 161 -12.46 6.62 -4.39
CA ASP A 161 -13.91 6.61 -4.62
C ASP A 161 -14.70 7.17 -3.43
N ASN A 162 -14.15 7.04 -2.22
CA ASN A 162 -14.78 7.50 -0.99
C ASN A 162 -13.72 7.88 0.04
N ILE A 163 -13.76 9.11 0.51
CA ILE A 163 -12.84 9.65 1.51
C ILE A 163 -13.54 9.69 2.86
N LEU A 164 -12.85 9.22 3.89
CA LEU A 164 -13.25 9.34 5.28
C LEU A 164 -12.30 10.32 5.97
N VAL A 165 -12.82 11.45 6.43
CA VAL A 165 -12.06 12.38 7.27
C VAL A 165 -12.28 12.00 8.72
N MET A 166 -11.19 11.72 9.41
CA MET A 166 -11.22 11.35 10.83
C MET A 166 -10.65 12.48 11.67
N ASP A 167 -11.32 12.78 12.77
CA ASP A 167 -10.88 13.72 13.77
C ASP A 167 -11.19 13.14 15.17
N ASP A 168 -10.20 13.16 16.04
CA ASP A 168 -10.27 12.61 17.41
C ASP A 168 -10.90 11.19 17.49
N GLY A 169 -10.59 10.34 16.50
CA GLY A 169 -11.06 8.94 16.43
C GLY A 169 -12.45 8.76 15.83
N GLU A 170 -13.14 9.83 15.45
CA GLU A 170 -14.45 9.79 14.84
C GLU A 170 -14.39 10.12 13.34
N VAL A 171 -15.30 9.55 12.55
CA VAL A 171 -15.49 9.92 11.14
C VAL A 171 -16.37 11.17 11.09
N VAL A 172 -15.75 12.33 10.85
CA VAL A 172 -16.43 13.63 10.85
C VAL A 172 -16.96 14.05 9.47
N GLU A 173 -16.33 13.57 8.39
CA GLU A 173 -16.79 13.78 7.02
C GLU A 173 -16.60 12.51 6.20
N ARG A 174 -17.51 12.31 5.24
CA ARG A 174 -17.47 11.21 4.27
C ARG A 174 -18.03 11.65 2.92
N GLY A 175 -17.36 11.25 1.84
CA GLY A 175 -17.81 11.50 0.47
C GLY A 175 -16.69 11.40 -0.55
N THR A 176 -17.00 11.69 -1.81
CA THR A 176 -15.98 11.85 -2.86
C THR A 176 -15.25 13.17 -2.69
N HIS A 177 -14.10 13.33 -3.38
CA HIS A 177 -13.34 14.57 -3.42
C HIS A 177 -14.24 15.81 -3.68
N ASP A 178 -15.01 15.78 -4.76
CA ASP A 178 -15.87 16.90 -5.16
C ASP A 178 -16.96 17.19 -4.13
N GLN A 179 -17.59 16.15 -3.56
CA GLN A 179 -18.60 16.30 -2.53
C GLN A 179 -18.06 16.99 -1.28
N LEU A 180 -16.85 16.60 -0.86
CA LEU A 180 -16.22 17.17 0.33
C LEU A 180 -15.73 18.59 0.09
N LEU A 181 -15.25 18.92 -1.10
CA LEU A 181 -14.93 20.29 -1.48
C LEU A 181 -16.18 21.18 -1.46
N ALA A 182 -17.29 20.71 -2.02
CA ALA A 182 -18.55 21.46 -2.07
C ALA A 182 -19.12 21.75 -0.67
N ARG A 183 -18.91 20.85 0.30
CA ARG A 183 -19.38 21.03 1.70
C ARG A 183 -18.64 22.09 2.47
N ARG A 184 -17.45 22.51 2.02
CA ARG A 184 -16.60 23.52 2.67
C ARG A 184 -16.23 23.19 4.13
N GLY A 185 -16.12 21.91 4.46
CA GLY A 185 -15.81 21.41 5.79
C GLY A 185 -14.31 21.32 6.08
N ILE A 186 -13.93 20.32 6.89
CA ILE A 186 -12.53 20.08 7.28
C ILE A 186 -11.69 19.70 6.06
N TYR A 187 -12.18 18.79 5.22
CA TYR A 187 -11.49 18.37 4.01
C TYR A 187 -11.19 19.56 3.08
N HIS A 188 -12.18 20.42 2.84
CA HIS A 188 -11.98 21.60 2.00
C HIS A 188 -10.89 22.54 2.56
N ARG A 189 -10.86 22.75 3.87
CA ARG A 189 -9.82 23.61 4.50
C ARG A 189 -8.43 22.99 4.32
N LEU A 190 -8.30 21.68 4.56
CA LEU A 190 -7.04 20.95 4.35
C LEU A 190 -6.58 21.03 2.90
N TRP A 191 -7.47 20.75 1.96
CA TRP A 191 -7.19 20.83 0.53
C TRP A 191 -6.78 22.24 0.08
N SER A 192 -7.48 23.28 0.56
CA SER A 192 -7.17 24.66 0.23
C SER A 192 -5.80 25.10 0.73
N ALA A 193 -5.45 24.72 1.96
CA ALA A 193 -4.12 25.00 2.53
C ALA A 193 -3.01 24.26 1.78
N TRP A 194 -3.20 22.97 1.48
CA TRP A 194 -2.25 22.15 0.74
C TRP A 194 -2.03 22.67 -0.70
N SER A 195 -3.11 22.99 -1.42
CA SER A 195 -3.06 23.47 -2.80
C SER A 195 -2.50 24.89 -2.93
N ALA A 196 -2.62 25.73 -1.89
CA ALA A 196 -1.98 27.05 -1.84
C ALA A 196 -0.47 26.92 -1.68
N GLY A 197 0.02 26.08 -0.75
CA GLY A 197 1.45 25.85 -0.53
C GLY A 197 2.15 25.25 -1.75
N ARG A 198 1.47 24.36 -2.50
CA ARG A 198 2.02 23.78 -3.72
C ARG A 198 2.17 24.81 -4.85
N ARG A 199 1.21 25.72 -4.99
CA ARG A 199 1.31 26.83 -5.98
C ARG A 199 2.44 27.80 -5.69
N GLU A 200 2.77 28.04 -4.43
CA GLU A 200 3.90 28.88 -4.04
C GLU A 200 5.25 28.23 -4.40
N LEU A 201 5.37 26.90 -4.21
CA LEU A 201 6.56 26.13 -4.58
C LEU A 201 6.78 26.07 -6.10
N ASP A 202 5.69 25.95 -6.89
CA ASP A 202 5.76 25.93 -8.36
C ASP A 202 6.00 27.34 -8.96
N ALA A 203 5.77 28.40 -8.20
CA ALA A 203 5.93 29.80 -8.65
C ALA A 203 7.32 30.40 -8.37
N ASP A 204 8.18 29.72 -7.59
CA ASP A 204 9.54 30.18 -7.27
C ASP A 204 10.60 29.17 -7.82
N PRO A 205 10.84 29.14 -9.15
CA PRO A 205 11.92 28.35 -9.73
C PRO A 205 13.26 29.05 -9.47
N VAL A 206 14.02 28.55 -8.48
CA VAL A 206 15.43 28.94 -8.27
C VAL A 206 16.32 28.44 -9.41
#